data_dae68bb1a1b227b65ebf4648cc883c8a
#
_entry.id   dae68bb1a1b227b65ebf4648cc883c8a
#
_cell.length_a   1.000
_cell.length_b   1.000
_cell.length_c   1.000
_cell.angle_alpha   90.00
_cell.angle_beta   90.00
_cell.angle_gamma   90.00
#
_symmetry.space_group_name_H-M   'P 1'
#
loop_
_entity.id
_entity.type
_entity.pdbx_description
1 polymer ?
#
loop_
_entity_poly.entity_id
_entity_poly.type
_entity_poly.pdbx_seq_one_letter_code
_entity_poly.pdbx_strand_id
1 'polypeptide(L)'
;MTPDERLLPLEGVENFRDYGGYAVPGGLRVVRGRLWRSAHHGGATDADLARIASLGLSAVVDLRRPTERANQPSRRPEGFTARVIDCDHGDQAEPPHVAFLRETDLSAQSARAFFLDYYRTAPFEPRHQELFSRYFEALGEGRAVLIHCT
;
A
#
# COMPACT_ATOMS: atom_id res chain seq x y z
N MET A 1 -20.87 6.88 7.14
CA MET A 1 -20.25 6.39 5.89
C MET A 1 -19.92 4.93 6.08
N THR A 2 -20.50 4.09 5.26
CA THR A 2 -20.27 2.64 5.32
C THR A 2 -18.88 2.30 4.78
N PRO A 3 -18.25 1.19 5.21
CA PRO A 3 -17.00 0.71 4.62
C PRO A 3 -17.08 0.55 3.09
N ASP A 4 -18.24 0.20 2.55
CA ASP A 4 -18.47 -0.02 1.13
C ASP A 4 -18.27 1.21 0.24
N GLU A 5 -18.57 2.41 0.73
CA GLU A 5 -18.42 3.64 -0.07
C GLU A 5 -16.97 4.03 -0.38
N ARG A 6 -16.01 3.40 0.27
CA ARG A 6 -14.57 3.64 0.06
C ARG A 6 -13.91 2.60 -0.83
N LEU A 7 -14.53 1.44 -0.97
CA LEU A 7 -14.00 0.37 -1.80
C LEU A 7 -14.15 0.71 -3.28
N LEU A 8 -13.08 0.54 -4.02
CA LEU A 8 -13.10 0.46 -5.47
C LEU A 8 -13.03 -1.03 -5.82
N PRO A 9 -14.14 -1.67 -6.17
CA PRO A 9 -14.13 -3.10 -6.47
C PRO A 9 -13.35 -3.34 -7.76
N LEU A 10 -12.30 -4.15 -7.66
CA LEU A 10 -11.45 -4.61 -8.74
C LEU A 10 -11.46 -6.13 -8.75
N GLU A 11 -11.16 -6.75 -9.90
CA GLU A 11 -11.23 -8.20 -10.07
C GLU A 11 -9.95 -8.90 -9.59
N GLY A 12 -8.79 -8.33 -9.92
CA GLY A 12 -7.48 -8.91 -9.63
C GLY A 12 -6.62 -8.09 -8.68
N VAL A 13 -7.18 -7.04 -8.04
CA VAL A 13 -6.48 -6.25 -7.02
C VAL A 13 -7.35 -6.17 -5.77
N GLU A 14 -6.93 -6.84 -4.73
CA GLU A 14 -7.68 -6.88 -3.50
C GLU A 14 -7.61 -5.58 -2.70
N ASN A 15 -8.66 -5.33 -1.95
CA ASN A 15 -8.71 -4.32 -0.91
C ASN A 15 -8.34 -2.90 -1.40
N PHE A 16 -8.66 -2.58 -2.66
CA PHE A 16 -8.41 -1.26 -3.23
C PHE A 16 -9.43 -0.26 -2.69
N ARG A 17 -8.96 0.79 -2.04
CA ARG A 17 -9.84 1.75 -1.38
C ARG A 17 -9.25 3.14 -1.23
N ASP A 18 -10.15 4.14 -1.24
CA ASP A 18 -9.89 5.49 -0.74
C ASP A 18 -9.92 5.47 0.80
N TYR A 19 -8.84 5.87 1.47
CA TYR A 19 -8.85 6.02 2.92
C TYR A 19 -8.98 7.47 3.39
N GLY A 20 -9.50 8.33 2.51
CA GLY A 20 -10.02 9.65 2.87
C GLY A 20 -11.40 9.61 3.52
N GLY A 21 -11.94 10.77 3.81
CA GLY A 21 -13.30 10.97 4.33
C GLY A 21 -13.47 10.80 5.84
N TYR A 22 -12.44 10.37 6.58
CA TYR A 22 -12.50 10.31 8.04
C TYR A 22 -12.63 11.70 8.65
N ALA A 23 -13.50 11.82 9.66
CA ALA A 23 -13.59 13.03 10.46
C ALA A 23 -12.34 13.21 11.32
N VAL A 24 -11.87 14.44 11.42
CA VAL A 24 -10.76 14.83 12.29
C VAL A 24 -11.21 15.99 13.20
N PRO A 25 -10.49 16.27 14.29
CA PRO A 25 -10.82 17.38 15.18
C PRO A 25 -10.99 18.71 14.41
N GLY A 26 -11.87 19.56 14.90
CA GLY A 26 -12.15 20.86 14.24
C GLY A 26 -13.20 20.79 13.13
N GLY A 27 -13.96 19.70 13.00
CA GLY A 27 -15.02 19.55 11.98
C GLY A 27 -14.50 19.30 10.56
N LEU A 28 -13.21 19.11 10.41
CA LEU A 28 -12.57 18.82 9.12
C LEU A 28 -12.69 17.33 8.78
N ARG A 29 -12.34 16.99 7.55
CA ARG A 29 -12.25 15.60 7.07
C ARG A 29 -10.99 15.41 6.25
N VAL A 30 -10.43 14.19 6.34
CA VAL A 30 -9.36 13.76 5.43
C VAL A 30 -9.89 13.82 4.00
N VAL A 31 -9.15 14.44 3.10
CA VAL A 31 -9.55 14.61 1.70
C VAL A 31 -9.80 13.28 1.01
N ARG A 32 -10.83 13.20 0.18
CA ARG A 32 -11.15 12.03 -0.65
C ARG A 32 -10.52 12.10 -2.03
N GLY A 33 -10.36 10.94 -2.66
CA GLY A 33 -9.85 10.81 -4.03
C GLY A 33 -8.34 11.05 -4.15
N ARG A 34 -7.64 11.21 -3.03
CA ARG A 34 -6.20 11.48 -3.02
C ARG A 34 -5.37 10.43 -2.29
N LEU A 35 -5.98 9.71 -1.37
CA LEU A 35 -5.30 8.76 -0.50
C LEU A 35 -5.81 7.34 -0.80
N TRP A 36 -5.09 6.63 -1.65
CA TRP A 36 -5.46 5.29 -2.06
C TRP A 36 -4.56 4.22 -1.44
N ARG A 37 -5.12 3.08 -1.14
CA ARG A 37 -4.34 1.91 -0.73
C ARG A 37 -4.94 0.62 -1.29
N SER A 38 -4.08 -0.40 -1.48
CA SER A 38 -4.48 -1.71 -2.03
C SER A 38 -3.51 -2.82 -1.61
N ALA A 39 -3.81 -4.05 -2.02
CA ALA A 39 -2.82 -5.11 -2.23
C ALA A 39 -2.01 -4.83 -3.51
N HIS A 40 -1.03 -5.69 -3.84
CA HIS A 40 -0.19 -5.53 -5.02
C HIS A 40 -0.98 -5.75 -6.33
N HIS A 41 -0.45 -5.22 -7.43
CA HIS A 41 -1.14 -5.21 -8.73
C HIS A 41 -0.70 -6.34 -9.68
N GLY A 42 -0.07 -7.39 -9.18
CA GLY A 42 0.41 -8.48 -10.03
C GLY A 42 -0.74 -9.21 -10.75
N GLY A 43 -1.89 -9.35 -10.10
CA GLY A 43 -3.09 -9.98 -10.66
C GLY A 43 -4.08 -9.04 -11.34
N ALA A 44 -3.77 -7.74 -11.48
CA ALA A 44 -4.71 -6.77 -12.05
C ALA A 44 -5.16 -7.17 -13.46
N THR A 45 -6.46 -7.13 -13.74
CA THR A 45 -6.99 -7.31 -15.10
C THR A 45 -6.83 -6.03 -15.92
N ASP A 46 -7.06 -6.09 -17.24
CA ASP A 46 -7.02 -4.89 -18.09
C ASP A 46 -8.14 -3.91 -17.70
N ALA A 47 -9.30 -4.43 -17.27
CA ALA A 47 -10.39 -3.62 -16.73
C ALA A 47 -9.97 -2.90 -15.44
N ASP A 48 -9.26 -3.59 -14.54
CA ASP A 48 -8.72 -2.98 -13.33
C ASP A 48 -7.71 -1.88 -13.66
N LEU A 49 -6.80 -2.15 -14.61
CA LEU A 49 -5.79 -1.17 -15.02
C LEU A 49 -6.44 0.09 -15.61
N ALA A 50 -7.49 -0.05 -16.40
CA ALA A 50 -8.26 1.10 -16.93
C ALA A 50 -8.90 1.92 -15.79
N ARG A 51 -9.46 1.25 -14.78
CA ARG A 51 -10.03 1.92 -13.59
C ARG A 51 -8.95 2.63 -12.77
N ILE A 52 -7.80 1.98 -12.55
CA ILE A 52 -6.67 2.58 -11.84
C ILE A 52 -6.14 3.80 -12.60
N ALA A 53 -6.03 3.72 -13.93
CA ALA A 53 -5.61 4.84 -14.77
C ALA A 53 -6.50 6.07 -14.60
N SER A 54 -7.84 5.87 -14.48
CA SER A 54 -8.81 6.96 -14.30
C SER A 54 -8.66 7.73 -12.99
N LEU A 55 -7.92 7.20 -12.01
CA LEU A 55 -7.66 7.88 -10.72
C LEU A 55 -6.64 9.01 -10.84
N GLY A 56 -5.89 9.11 -11.94
CA GLY A 56 -4.90 10.15 -12.15
C GLY A 56 -3.78 10.16 -11.10
N LEU A 57 -3.30 8.98 -10.72
CA LEU A 57 -2.25 8.84 -9.72
C LEU A 57 -0.97 9.57 -10.14
N SER A 58 -0.38 10.36 -9.27
CA SER A 58 0.93 11.00 -9.46
C SER A 58 2.08 10.15 -8.94
N ALA A 59 1.82 9.35 -7.92
CA ALA A 59 2.80 8.44 -7.36
C ALA A 59 2.15 7.14 -6.87
N VAL A 60 2.95 6.06 -6.91
CA VAL A 60 2.62 4.76 -6.33
C VAL A 60 3.75 4.36 -5.41
N VAL A 61 3.45 4.14 -4.14
CA VAL A 61 4.41 3.67 -3.13
C VAL A 61 4.27 2.18 -2.98
N ASP A 62 5.31 1.43 -3.32
CA ASP A 62 5.38 -0.02 -3.18
C ASP A 62 6.19 -0.39 -1.93
N LEU A 63 5.50 -0.80 -0.88
CA LEU A 63 6.13 -1.17 0.40
C LEU A 63 6.79 -2.55 0.38
N ARG A 64 6.62 -3.32 -0.70
CA ARG A 64 7.16 -4.67 -0.81
C ARG A 64 8.69 -4.67 -0.90
N ARG A 65 9.30 -5.76 -0.45
CA ARG A 65 10.72 -5.99 -0.63
C ARG A 65 11.07 -6.29 -2.10
N PRO A 66 12.33 -6.09 -2.53
CA PRO A 66 12.75 -6.38 -3.91
C PRO A 66 12.42 -7.80 -4.37
N THR A 67 12.59 -8.80 -3.52
CA THR A 67 12.26 -10.20 -3.81
C THR A 67 10.77 -10.40 -4.09
N GLU A 68 9.89 -9.74 -3.35
CA GLU A 68 8.44 -9.81 -3.55
C GLU A 68 8.05 -9.13 -4.87
N ARG A 69 8.66 -7.97 -5.18
CA ARG A 69 8.43 -7.27 -6.45
C ARG A 69 8.92 -8.07 -7.66
N ALA A 70 10.05 -8.76 -7.53
CA ALA A 70 10.60 -9.62 -8.57
C ALA A 70 9.73 -10.85 -8.83
N ASN A 71 9.24 -11.50 -7.77
CA ASN A 71 8.40 -12.68 -7.86
C ASN A 71 6.99 -12.37 -8.40
N GLN A 72 6.45 -11.22 -8.06
CA GLN A 72 5.12 -10.76 -8.49
C GLN A 72 5.19 -9.30 -8.98
N PRO A 73 5.71 -9.05 -10.18
CA PRO A 73 5.79 -7.71 -10.75
C PRO A 73 4.40 -7.07 -10.83
N SER A 74 4.30 -5.81 -10.42
CA SER A 74 3.03 -5.08 -10.56
C SER A 74 2.74 -4.77 -12.03
N ARG A 75 1.56 -5.13 -12.49
CA ARG A 75 1.03 -4.66 -13.77
C ARG A 75 0.74 -3.16 -13.70
N ARG A 76 0.90 -2.48 -14.81
CA ARG A 76 0.66 -1.03 -14.92
C ARG A 76 -0.23 -0.75 -16.15
N PRO A 77 -1.09 0.28 -16.10
CA PRO A 77 -1.88 0.68 -17.26
C PRO A 77 -0.99 1.19 -18.40
N GLU A 78 -1.48 1.11 -19.61
CA GLU A 78 -0.83 1.74 -20.77
C GLU A 78 -0.66 3.25 -20.51
N GLY A 79 0.48 3.81 -20.92
CA GLY A 79 0.80 5.21 -20.67
C GLY A 79 1.01 5.58 -19.19
N PHE A 80 1.32 4.60 -18.33
CA PHE A 80 1.59 4.86 -16.92
C PHE A 80 2.75 5.84 -16.73
N THR A 81 2.47 6.98 -16.09
CA THR A 81 3.44 8.07 -15.84
C THR A 81 3.63 8.40 -14.37
N ALA A 82 2.89 7.74 -13.48
CA ALA A 82 3.05 7.96 -12.05
C ALA A 82 4.46 7.55 -11.57
N ARG A 83 5.04 8.34 -10.68
CA ARG A 83 6.31 8.01 -10.04
C ARG A 83 6.16 6.77 -9.15
N VAL A 84 7.01 5.76 -9.35
CA VAL A 84 7.10 4.62 -8.43
C VAL A 84 8.10 4.95 -7.33
N ILE A 85 7.65 4.80 -6.09
CA ILE A 85 8.44 5.00 -4.87
C ILE A 85 8.58 3.64 -4.21
N ASP A 86 9.76 3.09 -4.26
CA ASP A 86 10.14 1.83 -3.63
C ASP A 86 11.50 1.97 -2.93
N CYS A 87 11.93 0.94 -2.22
CA CYS A 87 13.18 0.95 -1.48
C CYS A 87 13.81 -0.44 -1.49
N ASP A 88 15.10 -0.49 -1.81
CA ASP A 88 15.88 -1.72 -1.89
C ASP A 88 16.70 -2.01 -0.61
N HIS A 89 16.64 -1.14 0.39
CA HIS A 89 17.30 -1.39 1.67
C HIS A 89 16.76 -2.67 2.32
N GLY A 90 17.67 -3.55 2.73
CA GLY A 90 17.34 -4.83 3.34
C GLY A 90 16.78 -5.85 2.35
N ASP A 91 17.21 -5.80 1.10
CA ASP A 91 16.77 -6.63 -0.03
C ASP A 91 16.90 -8.13 0.23
N GLN A 92 17.95 -8.55 0.96
CA GLN A 92 18.22 -9.95 1.28
C GLN A 92 17.43 -10.47 2.50
N ALA A 93 16.74 -9.61 3.22
CA ALA A 93 15.99 -10.03 4.40
C ALA A 93 14.67 -10.72 4.01
N GLU A 94 14.38 -11.84 4.66
CA GLU A 94 13.08 -12.50 4.54
C GLU A 94 11.97 -11.55 5.03
N PRO A 95 10.84 -11.45 4.31
CA PRO A 95 9.72 -10.66 4.78
C PRO A 95 9.21 -11.16 6.15
N PRO A 96 8.97 -10.28 7.13
CA PRO A 96 8.59 -10.69 8.50
C PRO A 96 7.34 -11.57 8.56
N HIS A 97 6.37 -11.35 7.68
CA HIS A 97 5.16 -12.17 7.62
C HIS A 97 5.43 -13.60 7.13
N VAL A 98 6.44 -13.81 6.27
CA VAL A 98 6.85 -15.16 5.82
C VAL A 98 7.48 -15.92 6.97
N ALA A 99 8.37 -15.28 7.73
CA ALA A 99 8.93 -15.86 8.95
C ALA A 99 7.82 -16.21 9.97
N PHE A 100 6.88 -15.29 10.19
CA PHE A 100 5.73 -15.54 11.06
C PHE A 100 4.93 -16.78 10.64
N LEU A 101 4.58 -16.90 9.35
CA LEU A 101 3.80 -18.05 8.84
C LEU A 101 4.52 -19.38 9.02
N ARG A 102 5.86 -19.38 8.99
CA ARG A 102 6.67 -20.59 9.14
C ARG A 102 6.92 -20.97 10.60
N GLU A 103 7.06 -19.99 11.49
CA GLU A 103 7.63 -20.16 12.83
C GLU A 103 6.60 -20.18 13.96
N THR A 104 5.32 -19.90 13.65
CA THR A 104 4.28 -19.80 14.67
C THR A 104 3.16 -20.82 14.50
N ASP A 105 2.36 -20.96 15.55
CA ASP A 105 1.16 -21.82 15.57
C ASP A 105 -0.04 -21.22 14.81
N LEU A 106 0.12 -20.03 14.22
CA LEU A 106 -0.92 -19.30 13.51
C LEU A 106 -2.19 -19.04 14.32
N SER A 107 -2.10 -19.08 15.66
CA SER A 107 -3.22 -18.74 16.53
C SER A 107 -3.55 -17.23 16.47
N ALA A 108 -4.77 -16.88 16.83
CA ALA A 108 -5.15 -15.45 16.96
C ALA A 108 -4.25 -14.69 17.95
N GLN A 109 -3.73 -15.38 18.99
CA GLN A 109 -2.82 -14.79 19.96
C GLN A 109 -1.45 -14.49 19.33
N SER A 110 -0.86 -15.46 18.63
CA SER A 110 0.44 -15.27 17.97
C SER A 110 0.35 -14.23 16.86
N ALA A 111 -0.73 -14.22 16.06
CA ALA A 111 -0.98 -13.21 15.05
C ALA A 111 -1.09 -11.81 15.66
N ARG A 112 -1.84 -11.67 16.77
CA ARG A 112 -1.95 -10.38 17.48
C ARG A 112 -0.59 -9.90 18.00
N ALA A 113 0.18 -10.79 18.61
CA ALA A 113 1.51 -10.46 19.14
C ALA A 113 2.44 -9.98 18.01
N PHE A 114 2.49 -10.73 16.88
CA PHE A 114 3.25 -10.36 15.70
C PHE A 114 2.89 -8.97 15.18
N PHE A 115 1.60 -8.69 14.95
CA PHE A 115 1.19 -7.38 14.42
C PHE A 115 1.47 -6.23 15.38
N LEU A 116 1.29 -6.45 16.69
CA LEU A 116 1.61 -5.42 17.69
C LEU A 116 3.10 -5.08 17.70
N ASP A 117 3.97 -6.08 17.63
CA ASP A 117 5.41 -5.89 17.57
C ASP A 117 5.83 -5.25 16.25
N TYR A 118 5.35 -5.78 15.13
CA TYR A 118 5.61 -5.25 13.80
C TYR A 118 5.26 -3.75 13.69
N TYR A 119 4.05 -3.36 14.09
CA TYR A 119 3.65 -1.96 13.99
C TYR A 119 4.33 -1.02 15.01
N ARG A 120 4.96 -1.57 16.05
CA ARG A 120 5.79 -0.78 16.97
C ARG A 120 7.19 -0.51 16.41
N THR A 121 7.72 -1.40 15.62
CA THR A 121 9.11 -1.38 15.15
C THR A 121 9.25 -0.93 13.70
N ALA A 122 8.42 -1.46 12.81
CA ALA A 122 8.53 -1.22 11.38
C ALA A 122 8.55 0.27 10.95
N PRO A 123 7.78 1.19 11.56
CA PRO A 123 7.84 2.60 11.17
C PRO A 123 9.19 3.26 11.41
N PHE A 124 10.02 2.68 12.28
CA PHE A 124 11.35 3.20 12.64
C PHE A 124 12.50 2.50 11.90
N GLU A 125 12.21 1.48 11.10
CA GLU A 125 13.21 0.87 10.24
C GLU A 125 13.65 1.83 9.13
N PRO A 126 14.97 1.90 8.78
CA PRO A 126 15.49 2.84 7.78
C PRO A 126 14.72 2.82 6.45
N ARG A 127 14.37 1.62 5.95
CA ARG A 127 13.63 1.49 4.70
C ARG A 127 12.21 2.10 4.77
N HIS A 128 11.52 1.94 5.90
CA HIS A 128 10.20 2.51 6.08
C HIS A 128 10.26 4.02 6.28
N GLN A 129 11.27 4.51 6.99
CA GLN A 129 11.50 5.96 7.13
C GLN A 129 11.74 6.62 5.78
N GLU A 130 12.57 6.01 4.92
CA GLU A 130 12.79 6.49 3.55
C GLU A 130 11.49 6.49 2.73
N LEU A 131 10.77 5.36 2.71
CA LEU A 131 9.52 5.23 1.96
C LEU A 131 8.45 6.21 2.44
N PHE A 132 8.29 6.36 3.75
CA PHE A 132 7.29 7.27 4.31
C PHE A 132 7.67 8.74 4.10
N SER A 133 8.95 9.11 4.17
CA SER A 133 9.39 10.47 3.83
C SER A 133 9.01 10.81 2.39
N ARG A 134 9.35 9.97 1.43
CA ARG A 134 9.00 10.16 0.02
C ARG A 134 7.49 10.10 -0.25
N TYR A 135 6.77 9.30 0.53
CA TYR A 135 5.30 9.26 0.48
C TYR A 135 4.70 10.60 0.93
N PHE A 136 5.15 11.15 2.06
CA PHE A 136 4.66 12.44 2.54
C PHE A 136 5.04 13.60 1.61
N GLU A 137 6.21 13.57 0.98
CA GLU A 137 6.58 14.51 -0.08
C GLU A 137 5.58 14.44 -1.25
N ALA A 138 5.27 13.23 -1.73
CA ALA A 138 4.30 13.03 -2.81
C ALA A 138 2.89 13.52 -2.43
N LEU A 139 2.46 13.33 -1.18
CA LEU A 139 1.19 13.87 -0.68
C LEU A 139 1.17 15.40 -0.66
N GLY A 140 2.31 16.03 -0.35
CA GLY A 140 2.47 17.49 -0.35
C GLY A 140 2.23 18.13 -1.72
N GLU A 141 2.39 17.38 -2.82
CA GLU A 141 2.06 17.83 -4.17
C GLU A 141 0.54 18.01 -4.40
N GLY A 142 -0.30 17.57 -3.47
CA GLY A 142 -1.76 17.72 -3.52
C GLY A 142 -2.45 16.88 -4.61
N ARG A 143 -1.78 15.88 -5.15
CA ARG A 143 -2.28 14.96 -6.17
C ARG A 143 -2.62 13.59 -5.57
N ALA A 144 -3.27 12.73 -6.35
CA ALA A 144 -3.62 11.39 -5.90
C ALA A 144 -2.39 10.48 -5.77
N VAL A 145 -2.26 9.79 -4.65
CA VAL A 145 -1.17 8.86 -4.35
C VAL A 145 -1.74 7.53 -3.89
N LEU A 146 -1.19 6.44 -4.41
CA LEU A 146 -1.49 5.09 -3.98
C LEU A 146 -0.34 4.54 -3.15
N ILE A 147 -0.64 3.87 -2.04
CA ILE A 147 0.31 3.07 -1.27
C ILE A 147 -0.17 1.62 -1.22
N HIS A 148 0.74 0.67 -1.48
CA HIS A 148 0.37 -0.75 -1.44
C HIS A 148 1.49 -1.62 -0.86
N CYS A 149 1.09 -2.81 -0.45
CA CYS A 149 1.97 -3.90 -0.01
C CYS A 149 1.54 -5.20 -0.70
N THR A 150 1.77 -6.32 -0.08
CA THR A 150 1.27 -7.65 -0.52
C THR A 150 -0.19 -7.83 -0.21
#